data_98d185d9238f7819c360f8c3c190541c
#
_entry.id   98d185d9238f7819c360f8c3c190541c
#
_cell.length_a   1.000
_cell.length_b   1.000
_cell.length_c   1.000
_cell.angle_alpha   90.00
_cell.angle_beta   90.00
_cell.angle_gamma   90.00
#
_symmetry.space_group_name_H-M   'P 1'
#
loop_
_entity.id
_entity.type
_entity.pdbx_description
1 polymer ?
#
loop_
_entity_poly.entity_id
_entity_poly.type
_entity_poly.pdbx_seq_one_letter_code
_entity_poly.pdbx_strand_id
1 'polypeptide(L)'
;MQSKKIHLAVPTTGDSVGDMGALSSVLFARDELIRQGYLVKVLCFSDYQELIADVVKYKPGFAVIAEGHSGKVDLTVYHQVLPDWDRYKQSYMAALGVIHHSTRLRKLHNRYVQAGYTMQWMQNLQAPAVYVRLGVDVLNMDEMRAQGRAICCAVPDI
;
A
#
# COMPACT_ATOMS: atom_id res chain seq x y z
N MET A 1 -8.50 -1.00 -20.98
CA MET A 1 -9.14 -0.22 -19.90
C MET A 1 -8.79 -0.85 -18.56
N GLN A 2 -8.21 -0.07 -17.64
CA GLN A 2 -7.91 -0.58 -16.31
C GLN A 2 -9.19 -0.81 -15.50
N SER A 3 -9.18 -1.86 -14.69
CA SER A 3 -10.25 -2.14 -13.76
C SER A 3 -10.29 -1.08 -12.65
N LYS A 4 -11.49 -0.62 -12.28
CA LYS A 4 -11.69 0.26 -11.11
C LYS A 4 -11.69 -0.50 -9.78
N LYS A 5 -11.29 -1.74 -9.76
CA LYS A 5 -11.12 -2.54 -8.55
C LYS A 5 -9.76 -2.30 -7.95
N ILE A 6 -9.73 -1.97 -6.68
CA ILE A 6 -8.51 -1.76 -5.90
C ILE A 6 -8.46 -2.79 -4.78
N HIS A 7 -7.30 -3.39 -4.60
CA HIS A 7 -7.04 -4.34 -3.52
C HIS A 7 -6.13 -3.68 -2.50
N LEU A 8 -6.59 -3.56 -1.26
CA LEU A 8 -5.80 -3.05 -0.15
C LEU A 8 -5.56 -4.21 0.83
N ALA A 9 -4.31 -4.49 1.13
CA ALA A 9 -3.96 -5.64 1.97
C ALA A 9 -3.05 -5.23 3.13
N VAL A 10 -3.26 -5.86 4.27
CA VAL A 10 -2.50 -5.61 5.50
C VAL A 10 -2.01 -6.94 6.06
N PRO A 11 -0.68 -7.18 6.11
CA PRO A 11 -0.16 -8.37 6.75
C PRO A 11 -0.29 -8.28 8.27
N THR A 12 -0.64 -9.39 8.89
CA THR A 12 -0.62 -9.55 10.35
C THR A 12 0.79 -9.95 10.75
N THR A 13 1.51 -9.06 11.44
CA THR A 13 2.93 -9.24 11.75
C THR A 13 3.15 -9.70 13.19
N GLY A 14 2.14 -9.56 14.07
CA GLY A 14 2.29 -9.77 15.51
C GLY A 14 2.66 -8.49 16.27
N ASP A 15 3.01 -7.43 15.58
CA ASP A 15 3.21 -6.08 16.16
C ASP A 15 1.85 -5.38 16.21
N SER A 16 1.19 -5.42 17.36
CA SER A 16 -0.20 -4.96 17.47
C SER A 16 -0.36 -3.47 17.14
N VAL A 17 0.55 -2.62 17.57
CA VAL A 17 0.49 -1.18 17.27
C VAL A 17 0.70 -0.95 15.77
N GLY A 18 1.70 -1.60 15.19
CA GLY A 18 1.97 -1.52 13.75
C GLY A 18 0.79 -2.02 12.93
N ASP A 19 0.28 -3.20 13.26
CA ASP A 19 -0.85 -3.82 12.54
C ASP A 19 -2.12 -2.96 12.61
N MET A 20 -2.44 -2.42 13.79
CA MET A 20 -3.60 -1.54 13.97
C MET A 20 -3.43 -0.22 13.22
N GLY A 21 -2.23 0.34 13.23
CA GLY A 21 -1.92 1.57 12.51
C GLY A 21 -2.05 1.40 11.00
N ALA A 22 -1.52 0.31 10.46
CA ALA A 22 -1.64 0.00 9.05
C ALA A 22 -3.10 -0.24 8.66
N LEU A 23 -3.83 -1.03 9.41
CA LEU A 23 -5.24 -1.30 9.14
C LEU A 23 -6.09 -0.03 9.18
N SER A 24 -5.90 0.82 10.19
CA SER A 24 -6.61 2.08 10.30
C SER A 24 -6.33 2.99 9.10
N SER A 25 -5.08 3.10 8.68
CA SER A 25 -4.69 3.89 7.51
C SER A 25 -5.34 3.36 6.24
N VAL A 26 -5.36 2.04 6.07
CA VAL A 26 -5.99 1.37 4.92
C VAL A 26 -7.51 1.60 4.92
N LEU A 27 -8.16 1.58 6.07
CA LEU A 27 -9.61 1.82 6.14
C LEU A 27 -9.96 3.26 5.77
N PHE A 28 -9.16 4.25 6.15
CA PHE A 28 -9.31 5.61 5.66
C PHE A 28 -9.12 5.70 4.14
N ALA A 29 -8.11 5.02 3.61
CA ALA A 29 -7.87 4.97 2.18
C ALA A 29 -9.05 4.33 1.44
N ARG A 30 -9.58 3.21 1.96
CA ARG A 30 -10.76 2.55 1.41
C ARG A 30 -11.94 3.51 1.28
N ASP A 31 -12.26 4.22 2.35
CA ASP A 31 -13.41 5.11 2.36
C ASP A 31 -13.25 6.25 1.34
N GLU A 32 -12.04 6.80 1.23
CA GLU A 32 -11.75 7.84 0.25
C GLU A 32 -11.84 7.31 -1.19
N LEU A 33 -11.27 6.14 -1.46
CA LEU A 33 -11.32 5.52 -2.79
C LEU A 33 -12.76 5.17 -3.20
N ILE A 34 -13.58 4.70 -2.27
CA ILE A 34 -15.00 4.44 -2.54
C ILE A 34 -15.71 5.74 -2.93
N ARG A 35 -15.43 6.84 -2.25
CA ARG A 35 -15.98 8.16 -2.61
C ARG A 35 -15.55 8.60 -4.01
N GLN A 36 -14.37 8.19 -4.44
CA GLN A 36 -13.87 8.48 -5.80
C GLN A 36 -14.41 7.53 -6.87
N GLY A 37 -15.24 6.55 -6.50
CA GLY A 37 -15.90 5.65 -7.43
C GLY A 37 -15.18 4.32 -7.66
N TYR A 38 -14.17 3.99 -6.86
CA TYR A 38 -13.51 2.70 -6.93
C TYR A 38 -14.26 1.62 -6.16
N LEU A 39 -14.12 0.37 -6.64
CA LEU A 39 -14.52 -0.81 -5.89
C LEU A 39 -13.31 -1.29 -5.10
N VAL A 40 -13.43 -1.36 -3.78
CA VAL A 40 -12.28 -1.63 -2.91
C VAL A 40 -12.51 -2.88 -2.09
N LYS A 41 -11.53 -3.77 -2.10
CA LYS A 41 -11.48 -4.93 -1.20
C LYS A 41 -10.31 -4.75 -0.23
N VAL A 42 -10.57 -5.00 1.06
CA VAL A 42 -9.54 -5.01 2.10
C VAL A 42 -9.33 -6.45 2.56
N LEU A 43 -8.07 -6.88 2.60
CA LEU A 43 -7.67 -8.20 3.08
C LEU A 43 -6.64 -8.05 4.20
N CYS A 44 -6.90 -8.67 5.35
CA CYS A 44 -5.87 -8.93 6.36
C CYS A 44 -5.39 -10.36 6.16
N PHE A 45 -4.07 -10.57 6.09
CA PHE A 45 -3.51 -11.88 5.75
C PHE A 45 -2.29 -12.19 6.62
N SER A 46 -2.00 -13.48 6.80
CA SER A 46 -0.83 -13.96 7.52
C SER A 46 0.24 -14.54 6.61
N ASP A 47 -0.14 -15.00 5.43
CA ASP A 47 0.72 -15.67 4.47
C ASP A 47 0.60 -15.00 3.10
N TYR A 48 1.73 -14.67 2.48
CA TYR A 48 1.75 -14.03 1.17
C TYR A 48 1.14 -14.89 0.06
N GLN A 49 1.11 -16.22 0.21
CA GLN A 49 0.41 -17.09 -0.73
C GLN A 49 -1.10 -16.82 -0.71
N GLU A 50 -1.66 -16.55 0.46
CA GLU A 50 -3.05 -16.13 0.59
C GLU A 50 -3.31 -14.82 -0.16
N LEU A 51 -2.43 -13.85 -0.03
CA LEU A 51 -2.52 -12.59 -0.75
C LEU A 51 -2.49 -12.80 -2.26
N ILE A 52 -1.53 -13.58 -2.76
CA ILE A 52 -1.38 -13.86 -4.19
C ILE A 52 -2.65 -14.51 -4.74
N ALA A 53 -3.18 -15.50 -4.05
CA ALA A 53 -4.41 -16.19 -4.45
C ALA A 53 -5.61 -15.25 -4.47
N ASP A 54 -5.73 -14.38 -3.47
CA ASP A 54 -6.84 -13.44 -3.38
C ASP A 54 -6.80 -12.38 -4.49
N VAL A 55 -5.60 -11.89 -4.83
CA VAL A 55 -5.42 -10.95 -5.94
C VAL A 55 -5.78 -11.60 -7.28
N VAL A 56 -5.39 -12.84 -7.51
CA VAL A 56 -5.77 -13.58 -8.72
C VAL A 56 -7.30 -13.71 -8.82
N LYS A 57 -7.96 -14.02 -7.71
CA LYS A 57 -9.42 -14.18 -7.67
C LYS A 57 -10.16 -12.87 -7.86
N TYR A 58 -9.72 -11.80 -7.20
CA TYR A 58 -10.38 -10.48 -7.25
C TYR A 58 -10.12 -9.74 -8.56
N LYS A 59 -8.97 -9.96 -9.18
CA LYS A 59 -8.52 -9.31 -10.43
C LYS A 59 -8.58 -7.78 -10.34
N PRO A 60 -7.87 -7.16 -9.38
CA PRO A 60 -7.86 -5.71 -9.26
C PRO A 60 -7.05 -5.07 -10.39
N GLY A 61 -7.33 -3.80 -10.68
CA GLY A 61 -6.50 -2.98 -11.56
C GLY A 61 -5.22 -2.51 -10.89
N PHE A 62 -5.23 -2.43 -9.55
CA PHE A 62 -4.08 -2.03 -8.75
C PHE A 62 -4.19 -2.60 -7.33
N ALA A 63 -3.05 -2.90 -6.71
CA ALA A 63 -2.99 -3.42 -5.34
C ALA A 63 -2.01 -2.60 -4.50
N VAL A 64 -2.38 -2.34 -3.25
CA VAL A 64 -1.52 -1.72 -2.24
C VAL A 64 -1.42 -2.65 -1.05
N ILE A 65 -0.20 -2.98 -0.65
CA ILE A 65 0.06 -3.75 0.55
C ILE A 65 0.67 -2.79 1.57
N ALA A 66 0.03 -2.63 2.72
CA ALA A 66 0.46 -1.71 3.76
C ALA A 66 0.83 -2.50 5.02
N GLU A 67 2.12 -2.52 5.35
CA GLU A 67 2.63 -3.14 6.56
C GLU A 67 2.99 -2.07 7.57
N GLY A 68 2.50 -2.20 8.80
CA GLY A 68 2.85 -1.32 9.90
C GLY A 68 3.88 -1.94 10.82
N HIS A 69 4.76 -1.10 11.36
CA HIS A 69 5.67 -1.49 12.43
C HIS A 69 5.72 -0.40 13.49
N SER A 70 5.82 -0.80 14.76
CA SER A 70 5.97 0.15 15.86
C SER A 70 7.39 0.72 15.89
N GLY A 71 7.53 1.96 16.30
CA GLY A 71 8.80 2.65 16.40
C GLY A 71 8.78 4.03 15.78
N LYS A 72 9.86 4.40 15.09
CA LYS A 72 9.97 5.70 14.44
C LYS A 72 8.96 5.83 13.32
N VAL A 73 8.34 7.00 13.20
CA VAL A 73 7.46 7.31 12.08
C VAL A 73 8.32 7.48 10.83
N ASP A 74 8.31 6.48 9.99
CA ASP A 74 9.02 6.45 8.72
C ASP A 74 8.13 5.86 7.63
N LEU A 75 8.57 5.99 6.39
CA LEU A 75 7.81 5.51 5.23
C LEU A 75 8.79 4.98 4.19
N THR A 76 8.67 3.71 3.89
CA THR A 76 9.39 3.09 2.78
C THR A 76 8.38 2.49 1.82
N VAL A 77 8.50 2.82 0.55
CA VAL A 77 7.62 2.31 -0.49
C VAL A 77 8.45 1.51 -1.48
N TYR A 78 8.07 0.25 -1.66
CA TYR A 78 8.73 -0.65 -2.60
C TYR A 78 7.88 -0.80 -3.85
N HIS A 79 8.50 -0.66 -5.01
CA HIS A 79 7.86 -0.92 -6.29
C HIS A 79 8.24 -2.29 -6.82
N GLN A 80 7.40 -2.84 -7.67
CA GLN A 80 7.70 -4.09 -8.36
C GLN A 80 8.86 -3.92 -9.35
N VAL A 81 9.61 -4.99 -9.57
CA VAL A 81 10.64 -5.08 -10.60
C VAL A 81 10.19 -6.16 -11.57
N LEU A 82 9.64 -5.76 -12.69
CA LEU A 82 8.98 -6.65 -13.64
C LEU A 82 9.56 -6.44 -15.03
N PRO A 83 9.64 -7.53 -15.86
CA PRO A 83 10.04 -7.39 -17.26
C PRO A 83 9.00 -6.64 -18.11
N ASP A 84 7.73 -6.68 -17.70
CA ASP A 84 6.66 -5.89 -18.34
C ASP A 84 6.83 -4.42 -17.99
N TRP A 85 7.19 -3.61 -18.99
CA TRP A 85 7.48 -2.19 -18.82
C TRP A 85 6.27 -1.40 -18.28
N ASP A 86 5.06 -1.69 -18.76
CA ASP A 86 3.88 -0.96 -18.35
C ASP A 86 3.56 -1.19 -16.87
N ARG A 87 3.65 -2.46 -16.42
CA ARG A 87 3.42 -2.79 -15.00
C ARG A 87 4.53 -2.23 -14.11
N TYR A 88 5.78 -2.32 -14.54
CA TYR A 88 6.92 -1.73 -13.85
C TYR A 88 6.69 -0.22 -13.67
N LYS A 89 6.35 0.48 -14.74
CA LYS A 89 6.12 1.92 -14.74
C LYS A 89 4.95 2.30 -13.81
N GLN A 90 3.85 1.57 -13.86
CA GLN A 90 2.71 1.82 -12.98
C GLN A 90 3.10 1.68 -11.51
N SER A 91 3.81 0.62 -11.16
CA SER A 91 4.27 0.39 -9.78
C SER A 91 5.23 1.49 -9.33
N TYR A 92 6.20 1.85 -10.16
CA TYR A 92 7.19 2.89 -9.85
C TYR A 92 6.52 4.26 -9.66
N MET A 93 5.64 4.66 -10.57
CA MET A 93 4.93 5.94 -10.50
C MET A 93 4.00 6.00 -9.28
N ALA A 94 3.39 4.89 -8.92
CA ALA A 94 2.57 4.80 -7.71
C ALA A 94 3.42 5.01 -6.45
N ALA A 95 4.59 4.41 -6.40
CA ALA A 95 5.52 4.59 -5.27
C ALA A 95 5.95 6.06 -5.13
N LEU A 96 6.26 6.73 -6.24
CA LEU A 96 6.58 8.15 -6.25
C LEU A 96 5.40 9.00 -5.76
N GLY A 97 4.18 8.65 -6.12
CA GLY A 97 2.96 9.35 -5.68
C GLY A 97 2.80 9.30 -4.16
N VAL A 98 2.98 8.13 -3.56
CA VAL A 98 2.92 7.98 -2.10
C VAL A 98 3.99 8.84 -1.41
N ILE A 99 5.23 8.75 -1.87
CA ILE A 99 6.35 9.50 -1.29
C ILE A 99 6.13 11.01 -1.44
N HIS A 100 5.70 11.47 -2.59
CA HIS A 100 5.43 12.88 -2.82
C HIS A 100 4.36 13.42 -1.87
N HIS A 101 3.26 12.69 -1.70
CA HIS A 101 2.21 13.10 -0.76
C HIS A 101 2.70 13.09 0.68
N SER A 102 3.57 12.15 1.03
CA SER A 102 4.08 11.99 2.40
C SER A 102 4.93 13.17 2.88
N THR A 103 5.37 14.06 1.98
CA THR A 103 6.09 15.30 2.37
C THR A 103 5.26 16.19 3.30
N ARG A 104 3.94 15.98 3.32
CA ARG A 104 3.01 16.71 4.18
C ARG A 104 2.86 16.11 5.58
N LEU A 105 3.45 14.94 5.82
CA LEU A 105 3.42 14.27 7.13
C LEU A 105 4.50 14.86 8.04
N ARG A 106 4.07 15.55 9.11
CA ARG A 106 4.95 16.37 9.95
C ARG A 106 5.99 15.58 10.76
N LYS A 107 5.69 14.33 11.15
CA LYS A 107 6.53 13.53 12.04
C LYS A 107 7.34 12.46 11.32
N LEU A 108 7.43 12.54 10.01
CA LEU A 108 8.10 11.52 9.22
C LEU A 108 9.62 11.69 9.28
N HIS A 109 10.32 10.71 9.87
CA HIS A 109 11.76 10.74 10.00
C HIS A 109 12.48 10.44 8.68
N ASN A 110 12.02 9.40 7.97
CA ASN A 110 12.64 8.94 6.73
C ASN A 110 11.59 8.58 5.70
N ARG A 111 11.89 8.83 4.42
CA ARG A 111 11.04 8.53 3.28
C ARG A 111 11.89 7.97 2.16
N TYR A 112 11.57 6.76 1.71
CA TYR A 112 12.34 6.09 0.66
C TYR A 112 11.45 5.44 -0.38
N VAL A 113 11.86 5.53 -1.65
CA VAL A 113 11.40 4.65 -2.70
C VAL A 113 12.51 3.65 -2.97
N GLN A 114 12.17 2.36 -2.94
CA GLN A 114 13.11 1.27 -3.18
C GLN A 114 12.55 0.28 -4.19
N ALA A 115 13.44 -0.35 -4.93
CA ALA A 115 13.08 -1.48 -5.80
C ALA A 115 12.95 -2.75 -4.96
N GLY A 116 11.86 -3.48 -5.14
CA GLY A 116 11.57 -4.70 -4.37
C GLY A 116 12.25 -5.95 -4.92
N TYR A 117 13.54 -5.89 -5.24
CA TYR A 117 14.27 -7.02 -5.86
C TYR A 117 14.20 -8.32 -5.06
N THR A 118 14.23 -8.22 -3.72
CA THR A 118 14.25 -9.39 -2.84
C THR A 118 12.86 -9.87 -2.45
N MET A 119 11.82 -9.18 -2.87
CA MET A 119 10.44 -9.51 -2.53
C MET A 119 9.77 -10.29 -3.64
N GLN A 120 10.07 -11.60 -3.71
CA GLN A 120 9.56 -12.46 -4.77
C GLN A 120 8.03 -12.51 -4.81
N TRP A 121 7.38 -12.50 -3.65
CA TRP A 121 5.92 -12.50 -3.57
C TRP A 121 5.32 -11.29 -4.30
N MET A 122 6.00 -10.15 -4.25
CA MET A 122 5.54 -8.91 -4.87
C MET A 122 5.57 -9.01 -6.41
N GLN A 123 6.60 -9.66 -6.96
CA GLN A 123 6.69 -9.89 -8.39
C GLN A 123 5.66 -10.91 -8.89
N ASN A 124 5.20 -11.80 -8.00
CA ASN A 124 4.22 -12.83 -8.32
C ASN A 124 2.76 -12.35 -8.25
N LEU A 125 2.50 -11.12 -7.79
CA LEU A 125 1.16 -10.55 -7.82
C LEU A 125 0.70 -10.34 -9.26
N GLN A 126 -0.51 -10.77 -9.57
CA GLN A 126 -1.11 -10.64 -10.90
C GLN A 126 -1.82 -9.29 -11.06
N ALA A 127 -1.17 -8.22 -10.61
CA ALA A 127 -1.63 -6.84 -10.73
C ALA A 127 -0.45 -5.90 -10.51
N PRO A 128 -0.48 -4.68 -11.06
CA PRO A 128 0.44 -3.64 -10.63
C PRO A 128 0.24 -3.35 -9.15
N ALA A 129 1.33 -3.24 -8.40
CA ALA A 129 1.25 -3.11 -6.95
C ALA A 129 2.39 -2.29 -6.36
N VAL A 130 2.16 -1.75 -5.17
CA VAL A 130 3.19 -1.19 -4.30
C VAL A 130 3.09 -1.81 -2.91
N TYR A 131 4.22 -1.90 -2.24
CA TYR A 131 4.32 -2.29 -0.84
C TYR A 131 4.74 -1.06 -0.04
N VAL A 132 3.89 -0.66 0.90
CA VAL A 132 4.10 0.52 1.74
C VAL A 132 4.39 0.05 3.16
N ARG A 133 5.57 0.38 3.67
CA ARG A 133 5.93 0.08 5.04
C ARG A 133 5.84 1.34 5.88
N LEU A 134 4.96 1.33 6.87
CA LEU A 134 4.60 2.47 7.70
C LEU A 134 5.16 2.30 9.11
N GLY A 135 5.94 3.27 9.58
CA GLY A 135 6.29 3.37 10.98
C GLY A 135 5.15 4.00 11.78
N VAL A 136 4.78 3.37 12.89
CA VAL A 136 3.69 3.82 13.75
C VAL A 136 4.25 4.01 15.16
N ASP A 137 4.35 5.27 15.60
CA ASP A 137 4.85 5.58 16.95
C ASP A 137 3.72 5.47 17.98
N VAL A 138 2.63 6.17 17.72
CA VAL A 138 1.43 6.17 18.55
C VAL A 138 0.21 6.13 17.65
N LEU A 139 -0.84 5.40 18.06
CA LEU A 139 -2.09 5.39 17.34
C LEU A 139 -2.76 6.76 17.43
N ASN A 140 -2.61 7.55 16.37
CA ASN A 140 -3.12 8.90 16.25
C ASN A 140 -3.99 8.98 14.99
N MET A 141 -5.25 9.40 15.17
CA MET A 141 -6.23 9.41 14.08
C MET A 141 -5.83 10.35 12.95
N ASP A 142 -5.21 11.49 13.24
CA ASP A 142 -4.78 12.43 12.20
C ASP A 142 -3.64 11.86 11.38
N GLU A 143 -2.69 11.16 12.01
CA GLU A 143 -1.61 10.45 11.31
C GLU A 143 -2.16 9.32 10.46
N MET A 144 -3.11 8.54 10.97
CA MET A 144 -3.73 7.44 10.21
C MET A 144 -4.47 7.96 8.98
N ARG A 145 -5.17 9.08 9.10
CA ARG A 145 -5.82 9.74 7.96
C ARG A 145 -4.80 10.23 6.94
N ALA A 146 -3.73 10.86 7.40
CA ALA A 146 -2.67 11.35 6.51
C ALA A 146 -1.99 10.21 5.77
N GLN A 147 -1.70 9.11 6.45
CA GLN A 147 -1.15 7.90 5.83
C GLN A 147 -2.15 7.27 4.85
N GLY A 148 -3.43 7.26 5.19
CA GLY A 148 -4.49 6.79 4.29
C GLY A 148 -4.57 7.62 3.01
N ARG A 149 -4.44 8.94 3.10
CA ARG A 149 -4.39 9.82 1.92
C ARG A 149 -3.14 9.52 1.07
N ALA A 150 -2.01 9.28 1.71
CA ALA A 150 -0.79 8.91 0.98
C ALA A 150 -0.98 7.58 0.22
N ILE A 151 -1.63 6.60 0.83
CA ILE A 151 -1.98 5.33 0.18
C ILE A 151 -2.87 5.57 -1.04
N CYS A 152 -3.86 6.46 -0.93
CA CYS A 152 -4.72 6.82 -2.06
C CYS A 152 -3.92 7.37 -3.24
N CYS A 153 -2.83 8.07 -2.98
CA CYS A 153 -1.97 8.64 -4.02
C CYS A 153 -1.17 7.58 -4.79
N ALA A 154 -1.14 6.34 -4.31
CA ALA A 154 -0.59 5.21 -5.06
C ALA A 154 -1.51 4.77 -6.20
N VAL A 155 -2.81 4.98 -6.05
CA VAL A 155 -3.80 4.49 -7.01
C VAL A 155 -3.78 5.40 -8.24
N PRO A 156 -3.53 4.83 -9.45
CA PRO A 156 -3.50 5.63 -10.65
C PRO A 156 -4.89 6.19 -11.00
N ASP A 157 -4.91 7.37 -11.59
CA ASP A 157 -6.12 7.91 -12.18
C ASP A 157 -6.58 7.01 -13.33
N ILE A 158 -7.81 6.57 -13.26
CA ILE A 158 -8.40 5.67 -14.27
C ILE A 158 -9.54 6.37 -14.97
#